data_38dddc590c98ade6bf0571dbcb7bbe74
#
_entry.id   38dddc590c98ade6bf0571dbcb7bbe74
#
_cell.length_a   1.000
_cell.length_b   1.000
_cell.length_c   1.000
_cell.angle_alpha   90.00
_cell.angle_beta   90.00
_cell.angle_gamma   90.00
#
_symmetry.space_group_name_H-M   'P 1'
#
loop_
_entity.id
_entity.type
_entity.pdbx_description
1 polymer ?
#
loop_
_entity_poly.entity_id
_entity_poly.type
_entity_poly.pdbx_seq_one_letter_code
_entity_poly.pdbx_strand_id
1 'polypeptide(L)'
;MLKPPPMRHFLDFEKPIAELEGKIDELRKMSEADGINIADEVARLLEKADRQLRATYAKLTPWQKTQVARHPERPQASAYIDGLITEFTPLAGDRAFADDAAVLGGMGRFRGRSVVVLGTEKGNDTDSRVAHNFGMARPEGYRKARRLIELAGRFGLPVLSFVDTAGAFPGIEAEARGQAEAIARSIEACLEAPVPVVATIVGEGGSGGAIALAAGDAVLMLEHSIYSVISPEGCAAILWKDAAQAAPAADALKLIADDLKRLQLIDTIILEPLGGAHRDPGAAVSAVGDAVAAALLPLVGLDGPTLKAKRREKFLAMGREALA
;
A
#
# COMPACT_ATOMS: atom_id res chain seq x y z
N MET A 1 27.47 -2.70 -21.70
CA MET A 1 27.16 -1.34 -21.30
C MET A 1 26.27 -1.41 -20.07
N LEU A 2 26.81 -1.01 -18.90
CA LEU A 2 26.00 -0.89 -17.68
C LEU A 2 24.99 0.24 -17.91
N LYS A 3 23.70 -0.04 -17.73
CA LYS A 3 22.68 0.99 -17.70
C LYS A 3 23.06 2.01 -16.63
N PRO A 4 23.00 3.33 -16.91
CA PRO A 4 23.20 4.33 -15.86
C PRO A 4 22.20 4.02 -14.72
N PRO A 5 22.59 4.22 -13.44
CA PRO A 5 21.67 4.06 -12.35
C PRO A 5 20.43 4.92 -12.61
N PRO A 6 19.22 4.41 -12.35
CA PRO A 6 18.01 5.20 -12.56
C PRO A 6 18.13 6.49 -11.77
N MET A 7 17.82 7.63 -12.40
CA MET A 7 17.76 8.92 -11.70
C MET A 7 16.69 8.78 -10.62
N ARG A 8 17.07 8.91 -9.35
CA ARG A 8 16.12 8.91 -8.24
C ARG A 8 15.10 10.02 -8.43
N HIS A 9 13.85 9.68 -8.31
CA HIS A 9 12.79 10.67 -8.25
C HIS A 9 12.76 11.31 -6.86
N PHE A 10 12.79 12.64 -6.78
CA PHE A 10 12.70 13.38 -5.53
C PHE A 10 11.39 14.17 -5.49
N LEU A 11 10.73 14.16 -4.35
CA LEU A 11 9.57 14.99 -4.11
C LEU A 11 9.99 16.46 -3.88
N ASP A 12 9.08 17.40 -4.09
CA ASP A 12 9.42 18.83 -3.99
C ASP A 12 10.04 19.24 -2.65
N PHE A 13 9.57 18.66 -1.55
CA PHE A 13 10.10 18.93 -0.22
C PHE A 13 11.44 18.24 0.05
N GLU A 14 11.90 17.35 -0.81
CA GLU A 14 13.18 16.66 -0.74
C GLU A 14 14.29 17.39 -1.53
N LYS A 15 14.00 18.50 -2.22
CA LYS A 15 15.00 19.26 -3.00
C LYS A 15 16.31 19.52 -2.25
N PRO A 16 16.31 19.94 -0.96
CA PRO A 16 17.57 20.14 -0.22
C PRO A 16 18.39 18.86 -0.03
N ILE A 17 17.72 17.70 0.03
CA ILE A 17 18.35 16.38 0.14
C ILE A 17 18.92 15.99 -1.22
N ALA A 18 18.16 16.18 -2.31
CA ALA A 18 18.59 15.94 -3.68
C ALA A 18 19.87 16.72 -4.04
N GLU A 19 19.95 17.99 -3.63
CA GLU A 19 21.14 18.82 -3.84
C GLU A 19 22.38 18.26 -3.12
N LEU A 20 22.22 17.75 -1.89
CA LEU A 20 23.31 17.15 -1.14
C LEU A 20 23.75 15.82 -1.76
N GLU A 21 22.79 14.95 -2.13
CA GLU A 21 23.09 13.67 -2.77
C GLU A 21 23.73 13.89 -4.15
N GLY A 22 23.27 14.87 -4.93
CA GLY A 22 23.90 15.25 -6.20
C GLY A 22 25.36 15.68 -6.06
N LYS A 23 25.67 16.52 -5.06
CA LYS A 23 27.07 16.93 -4.75
C LYS A 23 27.93 15.74 -4.34
N ILE A 24 27.39 14.79 -3.57
CA ILE A 24 28.11 13.58 -3.19
C ILE A 24 28.45 12.75 -4.43
N ASP A 25 27.50 12.58 -5.35
CA ASP A 25 27.70 11.82 -6.58
C ASP A 25 28.71 12.50 -7.52
N GLU A 26 28.69 13.83 -7.63
CA GLU A 26 29.69 14.61 -8.37
C GLU A 26 31.10 14.43 -7.81
N LEU A 27 31.24 14.56 -6.49
CA LEU A 27 32.53 14.36 -5.82
C LEU A 27 33.07 12.95 -6.03
N ARG A 28 32.24 11.93 -5.89
CA ARG A 28 32.64 10.52 -6.14
C ARG A 28 33.17 10.31 -7.55
N LYS A 29 32.49 10.87 -8.56
CA LYS A 29 32.92 10.79 -9.96
C LYS A 29 34.27 11.52 -10.16
N MET A 30 34.48 12.66 -9.53
CA MET A 30 35.77 13.39 -9.60
C MET A 30 36.91 12.60 -8.93
N SER A 31 36.63 11.94 -7.78
CA SER A 31 37.62 11.09 -7.11
C SER A 31 38.03 9.89 -7.96
N GLU A 32 37.08 9.27 -8.65
CA GLU A 32 37.36 8.15 -9.57
C GLU A 32 38.17 8.59 -10.80
N ALA A 33 37.95 9.81 -11.30
CA ALA A 33 38.63 10.34 -12.49
C ALA A 33 40.04 10.86 -12.17
N ASP A 34 40.21 11.62 -11.06
CA ASP A 34 41.43 12.39 -10.79
C ASP A 34 42.30 11.84 -9.65
N GLY A 35 41.87 10.75 -8.97
CA GLY A 35 42.56 10.11 -7.86
C GLY A 35 42.67 11.00 -6.61
N ILE A 36 41.83 12.03 -6.48
CA ILE A 36 41.85 12.99 -5.36
C ILE A 36 41.19 12.34 -4.14
N ASN A 37 41.84 12.41 -2.98
CA ASN A 37 41.25 11.92 -1.72
C ASN A 37 40.22 12.93 -1.18
N ILE A 38 38.94 12.63 -1.37
CA ILE A 38 37.79 13.44 -0.92
C ILE A 38 36.94 12.73 0.12
N ALA A 39 37.45 11.63 0.72
CA ALA A 39 36.71 10.79 1.64
C ALA A 39 36.10 11.57 2.81
N ASP A 40 36.83 12.50 3.41
CA ASP A 40 36.38 13.32 4.54
C ASP A 40 35.23 14.26 4.15
N GLU A 41 35.29 14.87 2.96
CA GLU A 41 34.24 15.78 2.49
C GLU A 41 32.97 15.00 2.14
N VAL A 42 33.11 13.86 1.48
CA VAL A 42 31.98 12.95 1.20
C VAL A 42 31.33 12.48 2.51
N ALA A 43 32.14 12.11 3.53
CA ALA A 43 31.60 11.71 4.83
C ALA A 43 30.80 12.83 5.50
N ARG A 44 31.29 14.08 5.49
CA ARG A 44 30.57 15.23 6.03
C ARG A 44 29.25 15.51 5.31
N LEU A 45 29.25 15.39 3.98
CA LEU A 45 28.02 15.58 3.19
C LEU A 45 27.01 14.46 3.42
N LEU A 46 27.46 13.21 3.56
CA LEU A 46 26.59 12.07 3.93
C LEU A 46 25.93 12.29 5.29
N GLU A 47 26.68 12.69 6.31
CA GLU A 47 26.11 13.04 7.61
C GLU A 47 25.10 14.17 7.53
N LYS A 48 25.39 15.19 6.73
CA LYS A 48 24.48 16.33 6.54
C LYS A 48 23.21 15.89 5.84
N ALA A 49 23.31 15.04 4.81
CA ALA A 49 22.17 14.50 4.08
C ALA A 49 21.29 13.62 4.99
N ASP A 50 21.89 12.73 5.81
CA ASP A 50 21.16 11.89 6.77
C ASP A 50 20.43 12.75 7.82
N ARG A 51 21.10 13.76 8.41
CA ARG A 51 20.45 14.68 9.35
C ARG A 51 19.29 15.45 8.72
N GLN A 52 19.47 15.94 7.49
CA GLN A 52 18.42 16.65 6.76
C GLN A 52 17.25 15.73 6.46
N LEU A 53 17.50 14.49 6.02
CA LEU A 53 16.49 13.49 5.73
C LEU A 53 15.67 13.16 6.99
N ARG A 54 16.34 12.88 8.12
CA ARG A 54 15.66 12.62 9.41
C ARG A 54 14.81 13.81 9.84
N ALA A 55 15.35 15.02 9.75
CA ALA A 55 14.63 16.24 10.14
C ALA A 55 13.40 16.51 9.26
N THR A 56 13.48 16.20 7.98
CA THR A 56 12.38 16.35 7.02
C THR A 56 11.29 15.31 7.27
N TYR A 57 11.68 14.03 7.35
CA TYR A 57 10.70 12.92 7.49
C TYR A 57 10.05 12.85 8.87
N ALA A 58 10.68 13.39 9.91
CA ALA A 58 10.08 13.52 11.24
C ALA A 58 8.90 14.52 11.31
N LYS A 59 8.71 15.36 10.29
CA LYS A 59 7.73 16.47 10.30
C LYS A 59 6.86 16.52 9.06
N LEU A 60 6.71 15.41 8.34
CA LEU A 60 5.89 15.37 7.15
C LEU A 60 4.43 15.73 7.47
N THR A 61 3.89 16.66 6.71
CA THR A 61 2.45 16.97 6.75
C THR A 61 1.63 15.82 6.14
N PRO A 62 0.32 15.71 6.40
CA PRO A 62 -0.55 14.73 5.76
C PRO A 62 -0.50 14.78 4.23
N TRP A 63 -0.38 15.97 3.64
CA TRP A 63 -0.18 16.12 2.20
C TRP A 63 1.16 15.55 1.72
N GLN A 64 2.25 15.82 2.44
CA GLN A 64 3.55 15.24 2.10
C GLN A 64 3.57 13.72 2.26
N LYS A 65 2.93 13.16 3.31
CA LYS A 65 2.73 11.71 3.44
C LYS A 65 1.93 11.15 2.26
N THR A 66 0.90 11.88 1.76
CA THR A 66 0.17 11.51 0.54
C THR A 66 1.10 11.43 -0.68
N GLN A 67 2.00 12.39 -0.83
CA GLN A 67 2.98 12.38 -1.92
C GLN A 67 3.96 11.21 -1.80
N VAL A 68 4.44 10.89 -0.59
CA VAL A 68 5.29 9.70 -0.33
C VAL A 68 4.53 8.41 -0.62
N ALA A 69 3.25 8.28 -0.22
CA ALA A 69 2.41 7.12 -0.52
C ALA A 69 2.27 6.86 -2.02
N ARG A 70 2.31 7.92 -2.83
CA ARG A 70 2.18 7.91 -4.30
C ARG A 70 3.52 7.92 -5.03
N HIS A 71 4.64 7.82 -4.31
CA HIS A 71 5.96 7.88 -4.92
C HIS A 71 6.12 6.80 -6.01
N PRO A 72 6.59 7.14 -7.24
CA PRO A 72 6.60 6.19 -8.36
C PRO A 72 7.53 4.99 -8.16
N GLU A 73 8.57 5.12 -7.32
CA GLU A 73 9.52 4.06 -6.98
C GLU A 73 9.13 3.28 -5.72
N ARG A 74 7.96 3.55 -5.14
CA ARG A 74 7.47 2.80 -3.98
C ARG A 74 7.17 1.35 -4.37
N PRO A 75 7.58 0.34 -3.57
CA PRO A 75 7.25 -1.05 -3.86
C PRO A 75 5.74 -1.25 -3.91
N GLN A 76 5.28 -1.93 -4.95
CA GLN A 76 3.88 -2.22 -5.22
C GLN A 76 3.53 -3.66 -4.82
N ALA A 77 2.28 -4.08 -5.00
CA ALA A 77 1.82 -5.40 -4.57
C ALA A 77 2.68 -6.55 -5.13
N SER A 78 3.11 -6.47 -6.39
CA SER A 78 4.03 -7.44 -6.98
C SER A 78 5.33 -7.60 -6.20
N ALA A 79 5.95 -6.50 -5.76
CA ALA A 79 7.19 -6.54 -5.00
C ALA A 79 7.02 -7.23 -3.63
N TYR A 80 5.88 -7.06 -2.96
CA TYR A 80 5.57 -7.76 -1.71
C TYR A 80 5.28 -9.24 -1.96
N ILE A 81 4.58 -9.58 -3.05
CA ILE A 81 4.34 -10.97 -3.44
C ILE A 81 5.68 -11.66 -3.74
N ASP A 82 6.52 -11.07 -4.58
CA ASP A 82 7.81 -11.65 -4.97
C ASP A 82 8.78 -11.80 -3.80
N GLY A 83 8.78 -10.85 -2.86
CA GLY A 83 9.68 -10.86 -1.71
C GLY A 83 9.22 -11.71 -0.53
N LEU A 84 7.92 -11.98 -0.39
CA LEU A 84 7.35 -12.63 0.79
C LEU A 84 6.73 -14.01 0.50
N ILE A 85 6.37 -14.29 -0.75
CA ILE A 85 5.59 -15.49 -1.10
C ILE A 85 6.45 -16.39 -2.00
N THR A 86 6.71 -17.58 -1.54
CA THR A 86 7.34 -18.63 -2.34
C THR A 86 6.28 -19.51 -3.04
N GLU A 87 6.66 -20.18 -4.11
CA GLU A 87 5.77 -21.09 -4.89
C GLU A 87 4.46 -20.38 -5.33
N PHE A 88 4.54 -19.07 -5.65
CA PHE A 88 3.36 -18.32 -6.05
C PHE A 88 2.79 -18.82 -7.38
N THR A 89 1.51 -19.18 -7.36
CA THR A 89 0.75 -19.60 -8.53
C THR A 89 -0.40 -18.61 -8.75
N PRO A 90 -0.35 -17.78 -9.81
CA PRO A 90 -1.39 -16.81 -10.10
C PRO A 90 -2.70 -17.49 -10.51
N LEU A 91 -3.83 -16.92 -10.08
CA LEU A 91 -5.17 -17.41 -10.38
C LEU A 91 -6.02 -16.29 -11.02
N ALA A 92 -5.88 -16.14 -12.32
CA ALA A 92 -6.53 -15.12 -13.12
C ALA A 92 -8.05 -15.33 -13.29
N GLY A 93 -8.74 -14.24 -13.62
CA GLY A 93 -10.13 -14.21 -14.06
C GLY A 93 -11.19 -14.27 -12.97
N ASP A 94 -12.33 -13.67 -13.24
CA ASP A 94 -13.48 -13.58 -12.33
C ASP A 94 -14.48 -14.76 -12.49
N ARG A 95 -14.31 -15.59 -13.50
CA ARG A 95 -15.22 -16.69 -13.90
C ARG A 95 -16.62 -16.21 -14.34
N ALA A 96 -16.74 -14.93 -14.71
CA ALA A 96 -17.99 -14.34 -15.19
C ALA A 96 -17.81 -13.58 -16.51
N PHE A 97 -16.81 -12.69 -16.59
CA PHE A 97 -16.61 -11.84 -17.76
C PHE A 97 -15.15 -11.83 -18.24
N ALA A 98 -14.18 -11.45 -17.40
CA ALA A 98 -12.79 -11.30 -17.81
C ALA A 98 -11.81 -11.42 -16.64
N ASP A 99 -10.53 -11.22 -16.94
CA ASP A 99 -9.53 -10.90 -15.92
C ASP A 99 -9.35 -9.37 -15.79
N ASP A 100 -8.85 -8.94 -14.64
CA ASP A 100 -8.45 -7.56 -14.39
C ASP A 100 -7.03 -7.55 -13.80
N ALA A 101 -6.09 -7.04 -14.57
CA ALA A 101 -4.69 -6.95 -14.16
C ALA A 101 -4.44 -5.99 -12.98
N ALA A 102 -5.39 -5.07 -12.68
CA ALA A 102 -5.30 -4.18 -11.53
C ALA A 102 -5.40 -4.92 -10.18
N VAL A 103 -5.88 -6.17 -10.18
CA VAL A 103 -5.87 -7.04 -8.99
C VAL A 103 -5.05 -8.28 -9.28
N LEU A 104 -3.92 -8.42 -8.60
CA LEU A 104 -3.15 -9.66 -8.55
C LEU A 104 -3.81 -10.61 -7.55
N GLY A 105 -3.78 -11.90 -7.85
CA GLY A 105 -4.29 -12.90 -6.92
C GLY A 105 -3.79 -14.29 -7.24
N GLY A 106 -3.59 -15.09 -6.20
CA GLY A 106 -3.09 -16.45 -6.35
C GLY A 106 -2.91 -17.17 -5.02
N MET A 107 -2.25 -18.30 -5.08
CA MET A 107 -1.84 -19.11 -3.93
C MET A 107 -0.33 -19.21 -3.87
N GLY A 108 0.22 -19.36 -2.67
CA GLY A 108 1.64 -19.55 -2.46
C GLY A 108 1.95 -19.91 -1.02
N ARG A 109 3.22 -19.76 -0.64
CA ARG A 109 3.65 -20.02 0.74
C ARG A 109 4.23 -18.76 1.36
N PHE A 110 3.65 -18.35 2.48
CA PHE A 110 4.20 -17.32 3.35
C PHE A 110 4.86 -17.97 4.56
N ARG A 111 6.18 -17.87 4.67
CA ARG A 111 6.97 -18.50 5.76
C ARG A 111 6.61 -19.98 5.95
N GLY A 112 6.51 -20.72 4.85
CA GLY A 112 6.19 -22.15 4.84
C GLY A 112 4.71 -22.50 4.96
N ARG A 113 3.82 -21.54 5.29
CA ARG A 113 2.36 -21.72 5.38
C ARG A 113 1.70 -21.43 4.04
N SER A 114 0.84 -22.33 3.58
CA SER A 114 0.00 -22.09 2.39
C SER A 114 -0.98 -20.94 2.67
N VAL A 115 -1.07 -19.99 1.75
CA VAL A 115 -1.92 -18.79 1.84
C VAL A 115 -2.54 -18.48 0.50
N VAL A 116 -3.65 -17.76 0.52
CA VAL A 116 -4.16 -17.01 -0.63
C VAL A 116 -3.62 -15.58 -0.53
N VAL A 117 -3.18 -15.03 -1.64
CA VAL A 117 -2.64 -13.68 -1.71
C VAL A 117 -3.43 -12.85 -2.70
N LEU A 118 -3.72 -11.62 -2.32
CA LEU A 118 -4.37 -10.60 -3.14
C LEU A 118 -3.52 -9.33 -3.11
N GLY A 119 -3.56 -8.53 -4.16
CA GLY A 119 -2.91 -7.23 -4.17
C GLY A 119 -3.46 -6.35 -5.27
N THR A 120 -3.53 -5.04 -5.01
CA THR A 120 -3.80 -4.05 -6.06
C THR A 120 -2.48 -3.58 -6.66
N GLU A 121 -2.37 -3.65 -7.98
CA GLU A 121 -1.14 -3.35 -8.73
C GLU A 121 -1.32 -2.09 -9.58
N LYS A 122 -0.44 -1.11 -9.41
CA LYS A 122 -0.46 0.15 -10.17
C LYS A 122 0.40 0.12 -11.42
N GLY A 123 1.42 -0.74 -11.46
CA GLY A 123 2.50 -0.69 -12.44
C GLY A 123 3.55 0.37 -12.13
N ASN A 124 4.78 0.17 -12.62
CA ASN A 124 5.95 1.00 -12.30
C ASN A 124 6.48 1.82 -13.48
N ASP A 125 6.03 1.55 -14.69
CA ASP A 125 6.28 2.32 -15.91
C ASP A 125 4.96 2.67 -16.62
N THR A 126 5.02 3.43 -17.69
CA THR A 126 3.82 3.90 -18.40
C THR A 126 2.98 2.74 -18.94
N ASP A 127 3.61 1.75 -19.57
CA ASP A 127 2.91 0.64 -20.20
C ASP A 127 2.25 -0.27 -19.16
N SER A 128 2.98 -0.62 -18.10
CA SER A 128 2.44 -1.40 -16.98
C SER A 128 1.35 -0.66 -16.22
N ARG A 129 1.47 0.65 -16.02
CA ARG A 129 0.40 1.47 -15.40
C ARG A 129 -0.89 1.46 -16.21
N VAL A 130 -0.79 1.56 -17.52
CA VAL A 130 -1.97 1.46 -18.41
C VAL A 130 -2.55 0.06 -18.34
N ALA A 131 -1.72 -0.99 -18.40
CA ALA A 131 -2.16 -2.38 -18.32
C ALA A 131 -2.89 -2.71 -16.99
N HIS A 132 -2.39 -2.17 -15.87
CA HIS A 132 -2.98 -2.32 -14.55
C HIS A 132 -4.01 -1.23 -14.20
N ASN A 133 -4.40 -0.41 -15.16
CA ASN A 133 -5.38 0.67 -14.98
C ASN A 133 -5.07 1.55 -13.76
N PHE A 134 -3.78 1.85 -13.53
CA PHE A 134 -3.27 2.64 -12.39
C PHE A 134 -3.69 2.10 -11.01
N GLY A 135 -3.90 0.80 -10.89
CA GLY A 135 -4.37 0.15 -9.68
C GLY A 135 -5.87 0.32 -9.40
N MET A 136 -6.61 0.94 -10.32
CA MET A 136 -8.06 1.12 -10.20
C MET A 136 -8.80 -0.09 -10.79
N ALA A 137 -9.22 -1.00 -9.92
CA ALA A 137 -9.85 -2.22 -10.36
C ALA A 137 -11.27 -2.00 -10.95
N ARG A 138 -11.55 -2.78 -11.98
CA ARG A 138 -12.88 -2.96 -12.57
C ARG A 138 -13.67 -4.02 -11.79
N PRO A 139 -14.98 -4.23 -12.09
CA PRO A 139 -15.79 -5.26 -11.41
C PRO A 139 -15.15 -6.64 -11.41
N GLU A 140 -14.45 -6.99 -12.50
CA GLU A 140 -13.75 -8.26 -12.67
C GLU A 140 -12.67 -8.49 -11.61
N GLY A 141 -11.95 -7.42 -11.23
CA GLY A 141 -10.92 -7.48 -10.18
C GLY A 141 -11.53 -7.80 -8.81
N TYR A 142 -12.62 -7.15 -8.43
CA TYR A 142 -13.32 -7.42 -7.17
C TYR A 142 -14.00 -8.79 -7.15
N ARG A 143 -14.59 -9.24 -8.27
CA ARG A 143 -15.13 -10.60 -8.38
C ARG A 143 -14.03 -11.66 -8.31
N LYS A 144 -12.85 -11.40 -8.89
CA LYS A 144 -11.67 -12.26 -8.72
C LYS A 144 -11.24 -12.32 -7.25
N ALA A 145 -11.14 -11.18 -6.56
CA ALA A 145 -10.80 -11.13 -5.14
C ALA A 145 -11.81 -11.93 -4.31
N ARG A 146 -13.11 -11.69 -4.47
CA ARG A 146 -14.17 -12.48 -3.83
C ARG A 146 -13.99 -13.98 -4.05
N ARG A 147 -13.81 -14.41 -5.29
CA ARG A 147 -13.62 -15.82 -5.66
C ARG A 147 -12.45 -16.45 -4.93
N LEU A 148 -11.34 -15.72 -4.80
CA LEU A 148 -10.14 -16.22 -4.12
C LEU A 148 -10.30 -16.25 -2.60
N ILE A 149 -11.02 -15.31 -2.01
CA ILE A 149 -11.37 -15.33 -0.58
C ILE A 149 -12.29 -16.51 -0.28
N GLU A 150 -13.30 -16.77 -1.12
CA GLU A 150 -14.16 -17.93 -1.00
C GLU A 150 -13.39 -19.27 -1.17
N LEU A 151 -12.40 -19.28 -2.08
CA LEU A 151 -11.49 -20.42 -2.24
C LEU A 151 -10.67 -20.65 -0.97
N ALA A 152 -10.11 -19.59 -0.40
CA ALA A 152 -9.37 -19.64 0.86
C ALA A 152 -10.21 -20.25 1.98
N GLY A 153 -11.46 -19.82 2.11
CA GLY A 153 -12.41 -20.38 3.09
C GLY A 153 -12.66 -21.88 2.91
N ARG A 154 -12.77 -22.36 1.67
CA ARG A 154 -12.98 -23.79 1.39
C ARG A 154 -11.80 -24.67 1.74
N PHE A 155 -10.58 -24.15 1.61
CA PHE A 155 -9.33 -24.89 1.87
C PHE A 155 -8.69 -24.56 3.22
N GLY A 156 -9.32 -23.70 4.04
CA GLY A 156 -8.77 -23.29 5.34
C GLY A 156 -7.47 -22.48 5.25
N LEU A 157 -7.29 -21.71 4.17
CA LEU A 157 -6.07 -20.94 3.91
C LEU A 157 -6.24 -19.50 4.38
N PRO A 158 -5.28 -18.94 5.15
CA PRO A 158 -5.27 -17.50 5.43
C PRO A 158 -5.21 -16.67 4.15
N VAL A 159 -5.79 -15.48 4.19
CA VAL A 159 -5.75 -14.49 3.10
C VAL A 159 -4.82 -13.35 3.50
N LEU A 160 -3.85 -13.04 2.64
CA LEU A 160 -2.98 -11.86 2.76
C LEU A 160 -3.34 -10.89 1.63
N SER A 161 -3.55 -9.62 1.97
CA SER A 161 -3.92 -8.59 1.01
C SER A 161 -2.96 -7.41 1.08
N PHE A 162 -2.40 -6.98 -0.06
CA PHE A 162 -1.54 -5.80 -0.19
C PHE A 162 -2.27 -4.73 -1.00
N VAL A 163 -2.61 -3.61 -0.37
CA VAL A 163 -3.48 -2.59 -0.94
C VAL A 163 -2.70 -1.34 -1.31
N ASP A 164 -2.71 -1.01 -2.60
CA ASP A 164 -2.22 0.25 -3.16
C ASP A 164 -3.09 0.67 -4.36
N THR A 165 -4.13 1.43 -4.11
CA THR A 165 -5.09 1.90 -5.13
C THR A 165 -5.61 3.28 -4.81
N ALA A 166 -5.80 4.11 -5.83
CA ALA A 166 -6.50 5.39 -5.71
C ALA A 166 -8.02 5.23 -5.52
N GLY A 167 -8.56 4.03 -5.81
CA GLY A 167 -9.99 3.72 -5.73
C GLY A 167 -10.42 2.73 -6.79
N ALA A 168 -11.73 2.54 -6.91
CA ALA A 168 -12.31 1.75 -7.99
C ALA A 168 -12.32 2.52 -9.32
N PHE A 169 -12.25 1.80 -10.45
CA PHE A 169 -12.32 2.43 -11.78
C PHE A 169 -13.68 3.09 -12.00
N PRO A 170 -13.71 4.42 -12.33
CA PRO A 170 -14.94 5.19 -12.41
C PRO A 170 -15.55 5.23 -13.85
N GLY A 171 -15.25 4.23 -14.68
CA GLY A 171 -15.71 4.22 -16.08
C GLY A 171 -17.14 3.71 -16.24
N ILE A 172 -17.83 4.19 -17.28
CA ILE A 172 -19.22 3.80 -17.62
C ILE A 172 -19.32 2.29 -17.83
N GLU A 173 -18.32 1.68 -18.45
CA GLU A 173 -18.27 0.23 -18.67
C GLU A 173 -18.14 -0.57 -17.37
N ALA A 174 -17.54 0.00 -16.34
CA ALA A 174 -17.49 -0.63 -15.01
C ALA A 174 -18.84 -0.54 -14.30
N GLU A 175 -19.50 0.62 -14.37
CA GLU A 175 -20.87 0.80 -13.87
C GLU A 175 -21.83 -0.19 -14.55
N ALA A 176 -21.78 -0.31 -15.88
CA ALA A 176 -22.61 -1.23 -16.67
C ALA A 176 -22.43 -2.71 -16.27
N ARG A 177 -21.22 -3.07 -15.77
CA ARG A 177 -20.91 -4.44 -15.30
C ARG A 177 -21.02 -4.62 -13.79
N GLY A 178 -21.62 -3.65 -13.08
CA GLY A 178 -21.94 -3.75 -11.66
C GLY A 178 -20.78 -3.48 -10.72
N GLN A 179 -20.07 -2.35 -10.90
CA GLN A 179 -18.92 -1.95 -10.07
C GLN A 179 -19.25 -1.92 -8.58
N ALA A 180 -20.35 -1.25 -8.21
CA ALA A 180 -20.74 -1.12 -6.81
C ALA A 180 -21.09 -2.47 -6.18
N GLU A 181 -21.80 -3.32 -6.92
CA GLU A 181 -22.17 -4.68 -6.47
C GLU A 181 -20.92 -5.55 -6.28
N ALA A 182 -19.97 -5.52 -7.23
CA ALA A 182 -18.74 -6.30 -7.13
C ALA A 182 -17.88 -5.88 -5.91
N ILE A 183 -17.78 -4.58 -5.62
CA ILE A 183 -17.14 -4.05 -4.41
C ILE A 183 -17.85 -4.57 -3.16
N ALA A 184 -19.19 -4.41 -3.08
CA ALA A 184 -19.97 -4.82 -1.93
C ALA A 184 -19.82 -6.32 -1.63
N ARG A 185 -19.83 -7.15 -2.69
CA ARG A 185 -19.64 -8.61 -2.54
C ARG A 185 -18.23 -9.00 -2.14
N SER A 186 -17.22 -8.24 -2.55
CA SER A 186 -15.84 -8.47 -2.08
C SER A 186 -15.71 -8.14 -0.58
N ILE A 187 -16.30 -7.03 -0.13
CA ILE A 187 -16.35 -6.67 1.30
C ILE A 187 -17.07 -7.77 2.09
N GLU A 188 -18.23 -8.21 1.63
CA GLU A 188 -18.99 -9.30 2.25
C GLU A 188 -18.15 -10.58 2.37
N ALA A 189 -17.43 -10.94 1.30
CA ALA A 189 -16.57 -12.12 1.32
C ALA A 189 -15.43 -12.00 2.35
N CYS A 190 -14.83 -10.81 2.49
CA CYS A 190 -13.84 -10.55 3.54
C CYS A 190 -14.46 -10.74 4.93
N LEU A 191 -15.65 -10.15 5.17
CA LEU A 191 -16.34 -10.20 6.47
C LEU A 191 -16.78 -11.61 6.84
N GLU A 192 -17.23 -12.40 5.86
CA GLU A 192 -17.74 -13.75 6.04
C GLU A 192 -16.66 -14.86 5.92
N ALA A 193 -15.41 -14.50 5.61
CA ALA A 193 -14.33 -15.48 5.47
C ALA A 193 -14.13 -16.28 6.78
N PRO A 194 -14.22 -17.63 6.75
CA PRO A 194 -14.01 -18.48 7.93
C PRO A 194 -12.52 -18.73 8.21
N VAL A 195 -11.64 -17.91 7.67
CA VAL A 195 -10.18 -17.99 7.75
C VAL A 195 -9.60 -16.63 8.11
N PRO A 196 -8.36 -16.56 8.64
CA PRO A 196 -7.69 -15.30 8.89
C PRO A 196 -7.57 -14.44 7.63
N VAL A 197 -7.89 -13.16 7.73
CA VAL A 197 -7.70 -12.15 6.68
C VAL A 197 -6.85 -11.02 7.23
N VAL A 198 -5.63 -10.87 6.71
CA VAL A 198 -4.69 -9.81 7.08
C VAL A 198 -4.48 -8.91 5.87
N ALA A 199 -4.87 -7.64 6.00
CA ALA A 199 -4.69 -6.63 4.97
C ALA A 199 -3.60 -5.64 5.36
N THR A 200 -2.80 -5.23 4.38
CA THR A 200 -1.74 -4.23 4.57
C THR A 200 -1.89 -3.13 3.54
N ILE A 201 -2.07 -1.88 4.00
CA ILE A 201 -2.06 -0.70 3.16
C ILE A 201 -0.59 -0.32 2.92
N VAL A 202 -0.10 -0.58 1.70
CA VAL A 202 1.33 -0.41 1.36
C VAL A 202 1.65 0.88 0.62
N GLY A 203 0.62 1.61 0.19
CA GLY A 203 0.74 2.89 -0.50
C GLY A 203 -0.52 3.71 -0.27
N GLU A 204 -1.35 3.84 -1.29
CA GLU A 204 -2.61 4.57 -1.24
C GLU A 204 -3.78 3.61 -1.04
N GLY A 205 -4.53 3.77 0.05
CA GLY A 205 -5.75 3.03 0.32
C GLY A 205 -6.99 3.87 -0.02
N GLY A 206 -7.40 3.87 -1.30
CA GLY A 206 -8.47 4.73 -1.79
C GLY A 206 -9.86 4.08 -1.76
N SER A 207 -10.78 4.70 -1.01
CA SER A 207 -12.23 4.51 -1.11
C SER A 207 -12.70 3.03 -1.09
N GLY A 208 -13.79 2.75 -1.81
CA GLY A 208 -14.35 1.40 -1.97
C GLY A 208 -13.38 0.38 -2.56
N GLY A 209 -12.43 0.85 -3.41
CA GLY A 209 -11.40 0.01 -3.99
C GLY A 209 -10.48 -0.61 -2.95
N ALA A 210 -10.11 0.16 -1.94
CA ALA A 210 -9.27 -0.32 -0.86
C ALA A 210 -10.05 -1.20 0.13
N ILE A 211 -11.22 -0.78 0.59
CA ILE A 211 -11.99 -1.51 1.60
C ILE A 211 -12.46 -2.88 1.06
N ALA A 212 -12.65 -3.01 -0.25
CA ALA A 212 -13.02 -4.26 -0.90
C ALA A 212 -12.02 -5.41 -0.65
N LEU A 213 -10.77 -5.07 -0.32
CA LEU A 213 -9.69 -6.01 -0.02
C LEU A 213 -9.14 -5.87 1.41
N ALA A 214 -9.62 -4.87 2.18
CA ALA A 214 -9.07 -4.53 3.50
C ALA A 214 -10.02 -4.80 4.68
N ALA A 215 -11.21 -5.35 4.45
CA ALA A 215 -12.18 -5.66 5.52
C ALA A 215 -11.78 -6.94 6.29
N GLY A 216 -10.58 -6.97 6.87
CA GLY A 216 -9.97 -8.14 7.50
C GLY A 216 -9.92 -8.13 9.03
N ASP A 217 -9.42 -9.24 9.60
CA ASP A 217 -9.19 -9.38 11.05
C ASP A 217 -8.13 -8.40 11.54
N ALA A 218 -7.08 -8.21 10.75
CA ALA A 218 -6.06 -7.21 10.99
C ALA A 218 -5.87 -6.31 9.76
N VAL A 219 -5.83 -5.01 9.99
CA VAL A 219 -5.51 -3.99 8.99
C VAL A 219 -4.22 -3.31 9.41
N LEU A 220 -3.15 -3.61 8.69
CA LEU A 220 -1.82 -3.04 8.87
C LEU A 220 -1.64 -1.88 7.88
N MET A 221 -0.78 -0.93 8.21
CA MET A 221 -0.52 0.20 7.33
C MET A 221 0.92 0.66 7.47
N LEU A 222 1.58 0.91 6.35
CA LEU A 222 2.90 1.52 6.35
C LEU A 222 2.83 2.98 6.84
N GLU A 223 3.86 3.44 7.53
CA GLU A 223 3.95 4.75 8.21
C GLU A 223 3.64 5.95 7.31
N HIS A 224 4.08 5.88 6.06
CA HIS A 224 3.88 6.96 5.07
C HIS A 224 2.84 6.59 4.01
N SER A 225 2.02 5.58 4.25
CA SER A 225 0.82 5.29 3.47
C SER A 225 -0.34 6.20 3.87
N ILE A 226 -1.38 6.23 3.05
CA ILE A 226 -2.65 6.91 3.34
C ILE A 226 -3.83 5.94 3.18
N TYR A 227 -4.89 6.14 3.96
CA TYR A 227 -6.12 5.38 3.83
C TYR A 227 -7.32 6.32 4.02
N SER A 228 -8.16 6.48 3.00
CA SER A 228 -9.22 7.49 2.98
C SER A 228 -10.39 7.08 2.08
N VAL A 229 -11.56 7.62 2.40
CA VAL A 229 -12.79 7.44 1.59
C VAL A 229 -12.72 8.16 0.23
N ILE A 230 -11.86 9.17 0.12
CA ILE A 230 -11.70 10.00 -1.09
C ILE A 230 -10.29 10.57 -1.12
N SER A 231 -9.78 10.90 -2.31
CA SER A 231 -8.50 11.62 -2.44
C SER A 231 -8.60 13.05 -1.88
N PRO A 232 -7.51 13.64 -1.36
CA PRO A 232 -7.51 15.03 -0.92
C PRO A 232 -7.97 16.01 -2.01
N GLU A 233 -7.55 15.80 -3.25
CA GLU A 233 -7.96 16.61 -4.41
C GLU A 233 -9.47 16.49 -4.67
N GLY A 234 -10.01 15.27 -4.62
CA GLY A 234 -11.44 15.02 -4.79
C GLY A 234 -12.27 15.66 -3.67
N CYS A 235 -11.81 15.56 -2.43
CA CYS A 235 -12.43 16.21 -1.28
C CYS A 235 -12.45 17.74 -1.45
N ALA A 236 -11.31 18.33 -1.81
CA ALA A 236 -11.18 19.77 -2.04
C ALA A 236 -12.08 20.26 -3.18
N ALA A 237 -12.12 19.51 -4.29
CA ALA A 237 -12.98 19.83 -5.43
C ALA A 237 -14.47 19.83 -5.07
N ILE A 238 -14.92 18.88 -4.24
CA ILE A 238 -16.32 18.80 -3.81
C ILE A 238 -16.67 19.88 -2.80
N LEU A 239 -15.87 20.02 -1.73
CA LEU A 239 -16.20 20.90 -0.61
C LEU A 239 -15.90 22.38 -0.90
N TRP A 240 -14.79 22.66 -1.57
CA TRP A 240 -14.32 24.04 -1.81
C TRP A 240 -14.33 24.44 -3.27
N LYS A 241 -14.73 23.54 -4.18
CA LYS A 241 -14.73 23.74 -5.64
C LYS A 241 -13.36 24.12 -6.21
N ASP A 242 -12.28 23.72 -5.52
CA ASP A 242 -10.92 24.02 -5.87
C ASP A 242 -10.00 22.84 -5.47
N ALA A 243 -9.57 22.04 -6.46
CA ALA A 243 -8.69 20.91 -6.25
C ALA A 243 -7.27 21.31 -5.75
N ALA A 244 -6.86 22.58 -5.93
CA ALA A 244 -5.58 23.09 -5.42
C ALA A 244 -5.53 23.13 -3.88
N GLN A 245 -6.70 23.08 -3.20
CA GLN A 245 -6.80 22.99 -1.73
C GLN A 245 -6.58 21.56 -1.19
N ALA A 246 -5.86 20.72 -1.93
CA ALA A 246 -5.58 19.32 -1.52
C ALA A 246 -4.84 19.23 -0.17
N ALA A 247 -3.93 20.13 0.14
CA ALA A 247 -3.16 20.09 1.39
C ALA A 247 -4.04 20.31 2.63
N PRO A 248 -4.90 21.36 2.72
CA PRO A 248 -5.89 21.47 3.79
C PRO A 248 -6.89 20.32 3.84
N ALA A 249 -7.28 19.76 2.68
CA ALA A 249 -8.16 18.60 2.63
C ALA A 249 -7.49 17.35 3.24
N ALA A 250 -6.21 17.12 2.98
CA ALA A 250 -5.46 16.02 3.57
C ALA A 250 -5.43 16.10 5.10
N ASP A 251 -5.23 17.31 5.65
CA ASP A 251 -5.27 17.55 7.10
C ASP A 251 -6.66 17.26 7.70
N ALA A 252 -7.72 17.68 7.02
CA ALA A 252 -9.10 17.51 7.49
C ALA A 252 -9.56 16.04 7.44
N LEU A 253 -9.12 15.27 6.43
CA LEU A 253 -9.50 13.88 6.20
C LEU A 253 -8.92 12.90 7.22
N LYS A 254 -7.90 13.27 7.99
CA LYS A 254 -7.24 12.37 8.98
C LYS A 254 -6.79 11.04 8.39
N LEU A 255 -6.21 11.08 7.21
CA LEU A 255 -5.91 9.91 6.35
C LEU A 255 -4.56 9.23 6.61
N ILE A 256 -3.74 9.77 7.53
CA ILE A 256 -2.41 9.24 7.84
C ILE A 256 -2.46 8.14 8.90
N ALA A 257 -1.44 7.29 8.93
CA ALA A 257 -1.39 6.11 9.80
C ALA A 257 -1.59 6.44 11.28
N ASP A 258 -0.99 7.53 11.79
CA ASP A 258 -1.11 7.95 13.18
C ASP A 258 -2.55 8.33 13.56
N ASP A 259 -3.23 9.10 12.71
CA ASP A 259 -4.63 9.47 12.93
C ASP A 259 -5.55 8.24 12.87
N LEU A 260 -5.35 7.36 11.89
CA LEU A 260 -6.18 6.17 11.72
C LEU A 260 -5.98 5.14 12.85
N LYS A 261 -4.76 5.04 13.37
CA LYS A 261 -4.46 4.22 14.54
C LYS A 261 -5.15 4.77 15.79
N ARG A 262 -5.10 6.08 16.00
CA ARG A 262 -5.78 6.76 17.11
C ARG A 262 -7.31 6.60 17.01
N LEU A 263 -7.86 6.63 15.79
CA LEU A 263 -9.30 6.41 15.52
C LEU A 263 -9.68 4.92 15.49
N GLN A 264 -8.74 4.00 15.75
CA GLN A 264 -8.95 2.54 15.75
C GLN A 264 -9.45 1.99 14.40
N LEU A 265 -9.14 2.67 13.29
CA LEU A 265 -9.46 2.23 11.93
C LEU A 265 -8.42 1.26 11.36
N ILE A 266 -7.20 1.29 11.90
CA ILE A 266 -6.13 0.32 11.61
C ILE A 266 -5.58 -0.28 12.90
N ASP A 267 -5.02 -1.50 12.80
CA ASP A 267 -4.54 -2.25 13.96
C ASP A 267 -3.05 -2.01 14.24
N THR A 268 -2.22 -1.79 13.21
CA THR A 268 -0.77 -1.66 13.38
C THR A 268 -0.18 -0.71 12.35
N ILE A 269 0.73 0.16 12.80
CA ILE A 269 1.59 0.96 11.93
C ILE A 269 2.90 0.18 11.73
N ILE A 270 3.31 0.02 10.49
CA ILE A 270 4.59 -0.59 10.11
C ILE A 270 5.55 0.56 9.79
N LEU A 271 6.64 0.66 10.55
CA LEU A 271 7.65 1.69 10.31
C LEU A 271 8.35 1.45 8.98
N GLU A 272 8.62 2.53 8.29
CA GLU A 272 9.34 2.52 7.01
C GLU A 272 10.83 2.81 7.20
N PRO A 273 11.68 2.38 6.26
CA PRO A 273 13.05 2.85 6.19
C PRO A 273 13.11 4.38 6.15
N LEU A 274 14.20 4.95 6.67
CA LEU A 274 14.39 6.40 6.65
C LEU A 274 14.28 6.96 5.23
N GLY A 275 13.39 7.91 5.05
CA GLY A 275 13.08 8.48 3.76
C GLY A 275 12.01 7.73 2.96
N GLY A 276 11.33 6.74 3.55
CA GLY A 276 10.21 6.01 2.95
C GLY A 276 10.58 4.68 2.28
N ALA A 277 9.57 3.87 2.00
CA ALA A 277 9.73 2.53 1.44
C ALA A 277 10.43 2.50 0.06
N HIS A 278 10.37 3.57 -0.72
CA HIS A 278 11.03 3.69 -2.01
C HIS A 278 12.55 3.82 -1.91
N ARG A 279 13.10 4.27 -0.76
CA ARG A 279 14.56 4.38 -0.56
C ARG A 279 15.21 3.05 -0.23
N ASP A 280 14.50 2.16 0.44
CA ASP A 280 14.93 0.78 0.70
C ASP A 280 13.74 -0.18 0.59
N PRO A 281 13.37 -0.57 -0.65
CA PRO A 281 12.28 -1.49 -0.90
C PRO A 281 12.45 -2.84 -0.20
N GLY A 282 13.69 -3.34 -0.11
CA GLY A 282 13.99 -4.63 0.53
C GLY A 282 13.68 -4.61 2.04
N ALA A 283 14.13 -3.56 2.73
CA ALA A 283 13.83 -3.38 4.16
C ALA A 283 12.32 -3.17 4.40
N ALA A 284 11.64 -2.41 3.53
CA ALA A 284 10.20 -2.21 3.63
C ALA A 284 9.42 -3.52 3.45
N VAL A 285 9.76 -4.34 2.45
CA VAL A 285 9.16 -5.65 2.21
C VAL A 285 9.38 -6.57 3.42
N SER A 286 10.60 -6.60 3.97
CA SER A 286 10.92 -7.41 5.16
C SER A 286 10.08 -6.98 6.37
N ALA A 287 9.99 -5.68 6.65
CA ALA A 287 9.20 -5.13 7.76
C ALA A 287 7.71 -5.49 7.64
N VAL A 288 7.15 -5.42 6.42
CA VAL A 288 5.79 -5.88 6.14
C VAL A 288 5.65 -7.37 6.42
N GLY A 289 6.61 -8.19 5.99
CA GLY A 289 6.62 -9.63 6.25
C GLY A 289 6.60 -9.96 7.75
N ASP A 290 7.38 -9.23 8.55
CA ASP A 290 7.41 -9.43 10.01
C ASP A 290 6.08 -9.01 10.66
N ALA A 291 5.52 -7.88 10.28
CA ALA A 291 4.25 -7.39 10.79
C ALA A 291 3.07 -8.31 10.41
N VAL A 292 3.02 -8.80 9.17
CA VAL A 292 2.02 -9.77 8.71
C VAL A 292 2.12 -11.07 9.50
N ALA A 293 3.32 -11.59 9.74
CA ALA A 293 3.52 -12.80 10.54
C ALA A 293 3.03 -12.61 11.99
N ALA A 294 3.37 -11.48 12.60
CA ALA A 294 2.93 -11.14 13.96
C ALA A 294 1.40 -11.03 14.06
N ALA A 295 0.75 -10.39 13.07
CA ALA A 295 -0.71 -10.24 13.02
C ALA A 295 -1.42 -11.58 12.76
N LEU A 296 -0.83 -12.45 11.95
CA LEU A 296 -1.41 -13.74 11.57
C LEU A 296 -1.34 -14.76 12.73
N LEU A 297 -0.29 -14.72 13.54
CA LEU A 297 -0.02 -15.70 14.59
C LEU A 297 -1.20 -15.93 15.55
N PRO A 298 -1.85 -14.92 16.14
CA PRO A 298 -2.99 -15.10 17.05
C PRO A 298 -4.28 -15.54 16.35
N LEU A 299 -4.36 -15.43 15.04
CA LEU A 299 -5.56 -15.74 14.26
C LEU A 299 -5.60 -17.19 13.78
N VAL A 300 -4.44 -17.79 13.51
CA VAL A 300 -4.34 -19.12 12.88
C VAL A 300 -4.93 -20.27 13.72
N GLY A 301 -4.99 -20.10 15.04
CA GLY A 301 -5.55 -21.09 15.95
C GLY A 301 -7.06 -20.95 16.19
N LEU A 302 -7.70 -19.92 15.62
CA LEU A 302 -9.12 -19.65 15.83
C LEU A 302 -9.97 -20.37 14.79
N ASP A 303 -11.14 -20.84 15.20
CA ASP A 303 -12.13 -21.41 14.29
C ASP A 303 -12.87 -20.33 13.47
N GLY A 304 -13.51 -20.73 12.38
CA GLY A 304 -14.20 -19.83 11.47
C GLY A 304 -15.30 -18.99 12.13
N PRO A 305 -16.20 -19.56 12.94
CA PRO A 305 -17.20 -18.80 13.68
C PRO A 305 -16.60 -17.72 14.59
N THR A 306 -15.54 -18.04 15.34
CA THR A 306 -14.83 -17.09 16.22
C THR A 306 -14.20 -15.96 15.42
N LEU A 307 -13.52 -16.25 14.30
CA LEU A 307 -12.94 -15.23 13.42
C LEU A 307 -14.01 -14.27 12.91
N LYS A 308 -15.11 -14.78 12.38
CA LYS A 308 -16.23 -13.95 11.87
C LYS A 308 -16.84 -13.07 12.96
N ALA A 309 -17.06 -13.64 14.16
CA ALA A 309 -17.64 -12.90 15.28
C ALA A 309 -16.71 -11.73 15.70
N LYS A 310 -15.41 -11.99 15.90
CA LYS A 310 -14.42 -10.97 16.27
C LYS A 310 -14.27 -9.89 15.20
N ARG A 311 -14.22 -10.28 13.94
CA ARG A 311 -14.14 -9.34 12.80
C ARG A 311 -15.37 -8.44 12.75
N ARG A 312 -16.57 -9.00 12.89
CA ARG A 312 -17.81 -8.22 12.96
C ARG A 312 -17.82 -7.26 14.14
N GLU A 313 -17.44 -7.72 15.33
CA GLU A 313 -17.36 -6.88 16.53
C GLU A 313 -16.41 -5.69 16.32
N LYS A 314 -15.23 -5.95 15.76
CA LYS A 314 -14.24 -4.93 15.41
C LYS A 314 -14.84 -3.82 14.55
N PHE A 315 -15.48 -4.17 13.44
CA PHE A 315 -16.07 -3.17 12.54
C PHE A 315 -17.27 -2.45 13.15
N LEU A 316 -18.09 -3.12 13.97
CA LEU A 316 -19.19 -2.49 14.70
C LEU A 316 -18.73 -1.58 15.84
N ALA A 317 -17.52 -1.75 16.36
CA ALA A 317 -16.94 -0.90 17.38
C ALA A 317 -16.37 0.42 16.82
N MET A 318 -15.99 0.43 15.53
CA MET A 318 -15.43 1.64 14.88
C MET A 318 -16.38 2.83 15.00
N GLY A 319 -15.83 3.98 15.38
CA GLY A 319 -16.57 5.24 15.53
C GLY A 319 -17.33 5.41 16.85
N ARG A 320 -17.47 4.39 17.71
CA ARG A 320 -18.17 4.52 18.98
C ARG A 320 -17.46 5.46 19.95
N GLU A 321 -16.12 5.37 20.03
CA GLU A 321 -15.31 6.23 20.90
C GLU A 321 -15.07 7.62 20.31
N ALA A 322 -15.16 7.78 19.00
CA ALA A 322 -14.99 9.07 18.33
C ALA A 322 -16.21 9.98 18.49
N LEU A 323 -17.35 9.46 18.98
CA LEU A 323 -18.60 10.17 19.22
C LEU A 323 -18.82 10.47 20.72
N ALA A 324 -17.95 9.99 21.59
CA ALA A 324 -17.93 10.26 23.02
C ALA A 324 -16.91 11.38 23.36
#